data_a4ccbcaa3ab6993a0f3a7f80e3842dfd
#
_entry.id   a4ccbcaa3ab6993a0f3a7f80e3842dfd
#
_cell.length_a   1.000
_cell.length_b   1.000
_cell.length_c   1.000
_cell.angle_alpha   90.00
_cell.angle_beta   90.00
_cell.angle_gamma   90.00
#
_symmetry.space_group_name_H-M   'P 1'
#
loop_
_entity.id
_entity.type
_entity.pdbx_description
1 polymer ?
#
loop_
_entity_poly.entity_id
_entity_poly.type
_entity_poly.pdbx_seq_one_letter_code
_entity_poly.pdbx_strand_id
1 'polypeptide(L)'
;MRAVVFAAAGTAGQRCTTLRRLIVHRSVADEVVARVVSALRRLPIGDPFEPGTLVGPLIHETAYRDMVGALESARADGGEVIDGDRRHPFAVEHPSSYYVAPAVVRMPAQTPIVATETFAPILYVLTYDRLDDAIALNNAVPQGLSSAIFTTDLREAERFLDESDCGIANVNIGTSGAEIGGAFGGEKQTGGGRESGSDSWKAYMRQSTNTVNYSGALPLAQGVEFG
;
A
#
# COMPACT_ATOMS: atom_id res chain seq x y z
N MET A 1 9.25 1.56 13.57
CA MET A 1 7.99 1.39 14.33
C MET A 1 6.96 2.47 14.01
N ARG A 2 7.25 3.78 14.21
CA ARG A 2 6.29 4.88 13.93
C ARG A 2 5.72 4.84 12.52
N ALA A 3 6.56 4.64 11.51
CA ALA A 3 6.15 4.57 10.11
C ALA A 3 5.18 3.41 9.83
N VAL A 4 5.41 2.23 10.43
CA VAL A 4 4.53 1.06 10.29
C VAL A 4 3.15 1.35 10.88
N VAL A 5 3.10 1.87 12.12
CA VAL A 5 1.83 2.19 12.80
C VAL A 5 1.04 3.26 12.05
N PHE A 6 1.70 4.33 11.63
CA PHE A 6 1.06 5.40 10.85
C PHE A 6 0.55 4.89 9.50
N ALA A 7 1.34 4.11 8.77
CA ALA A 7 0.95 3.60 7.47
C ALA A 7 -0.17 2.55 7.55
N ALA A 8 -0.23 1.74 8.63
CA ALA A 8 -1.24 0.70 8.79
C ALA A 8 -2.60 1.24 9.29
N ALA A 9 -2.58 2.22 10.22
CA ALA A 9 -3.79 2.68 10.91
C ALA A 9 -4.23 4.10 10.53
N GLY A 10 -3.38 4.89 9.89
CA GLY A 10 -3.72 6.24 9.46
C GLY A 10 -4.98 6.25 8.60
N THR A 11 -5.90 7.18 8.88
CA THR A 11 -7.20 7.31 8.20
C THR A 11 -8.01 5.99 8.23
N ALA A 12 -7.92 5.23 9.32
CA ALA A 12 -8.55 3.91 9.49
C ALA A 12 -8.21 2.93 8.35
N GLY A 13 -6.95 2.94 7.87
CA GLY A 13 -6.52 2.07 6.76
C GLY A 13 -7.13 2.41 5.40
N GLN A 14 -7.72 3.60 5.24
CA GLN A 14 -8.45 4.01 4.04
C GLN A 14 -7.62 4.98 3.18
N ARG A 15 -6.36 4.63 2.93
CA ARG A 15 -5.49 5.28 1.95
C ARG A 15 -5.04 4.27 0.91
N CYS A 16 -4.83 4.71 -0.32
CA CYS A 16 -4.23 3.88 -1.37
C CYS A 16 -2.82 3.39 -0.99
N THR A 17 -2.08 4.15 -0.18
CA THR A 17 -0.74 3.82 0.33
C THR A 17 -0.76 3.18 1.73
N THR A 18 -1.92 2.76 2.25
CA THR A 18 -1.98 2.03 3.53
C THR A 18 -1.12 0.78 3.49
N LEU A 19 -0.32 0.58 4.54
CA LEU A 19 0.47 -0.63 4.71
C LEU A 19 -0.44 -1.82 4.97
N ARG A 20 -0.59 -2.69 3.98
CA ARG A 20 -1.42 -3.91 4.05
C ARG A 20 -0.65 -5.12 4.54
N ARG A 21 0.62 -5.22 4.16
CA ARG A 21 1.49 -6.37 4.45
C ARG A 21 2.78 -5.92 5.09
N LEU A 22 3.12 -6.51 6.22
CA LEU A 22 4.41 -6.37 6.91
C LEU A 22 5.18 -7.68 6.73
N ILE A 23 6.16 -7.66 5.85
CA ILE A 23 7.05 -8.78 5.59
C ILE A 23 8.25 -8.60 6.50
N VAL A 24 8.41 -9.45 7.51
CA VAL A 24 9.38 -9.25 8.59
C VAL A 24 10.31 -10.46 8.73
N HIS A 25 11.61 -10.21 8.93
CA HIS A 25 12.56 -11.30 9.14
C HIS A 25 12.19 -12.13 10.37
N ARG A 26 12.20 -13.44 10.24
CA ARG A 26 11.73 -14.40 11.27
C ARG A 26 12.35 -14.15 12.64
N SER A 27 13.63 -13.84 12.71
CA SER A 27 14.35 -13.66 13.97
C SER A 27 13.85 -12.49 14.83
N VAL A 28 13.13 -11.51 14.25
CA VAL A 28 12.62 -10.32 14.96
C VAL A 28 11.09 -10.22 14.91
N ALA A 29 10.43 -11.17 14.26
CA ALA A 29 8.99 -11.10 13.98
C ALA A 29 8.15 -10.97 15.25
N ASP A 30 8.42 -11.75 16.28
CA ASP A 30 7.65 -11.75 17.53
C ASP A 30 7.78 -10.40 18.27
N GLU A 31 9.00 -9.88 18.36
CA GLU A 31 9.24 -8.58 18.99
C GLU A 31 8.55 -7.46 18.20
N VAL A 32 8.72 -7.44 16.88
CA VAL A 32 8.11 -6.43 16.01
C VAL A 32 6.59 -6.46 16.12
N VAL A 33 5.97 -7.63 16.03
CA VAL A 33 4.51 -7.77 16.13
C VAL A 33 4.00 -7.33 17.50
N ALA A 34 4.65 -7.77 18.58
CA ALA A 34 4.25 -7.36 19.94
C ALA A 34 4.29 -5.82 20.11
N ARG A 35 5.32 -5.17 19.57
CA ARG A 35 5.47 -3.71 19.60
C ARG A 35 4.44 -3.00 18.72
N VAL A 36 4.13 -3.54 17.54
CA VAL A 36 3.09 -2.99 16.65
C VAL A 36 1.71 -3.09 17.31
N VAL A 37 1.32 -4.25 17.80
CA VAL A 37 0.06 -4.48 18.52
C VAL A 37 -0.06 -3.52 19.72
N SER A 38 0.98 -3.44 20.55
CA SER A 38 0.99 -2.53 21.67
C SER A 38 0.82 -1.06 21.27
N ALA A 39 1.40 -0.65 20.15
CA ALA A 39 1.25 0.72 19.64
C ALA A 39 -0.15 0.98 19.06
N LEU A 40 -0.69 0.04 18.27
CA LEU A 40 -2.03 0.15 17.69
C LEU A 40 -3.13 0.21 18.77
N ARG A 41 -3.01 -0.57 19.84
CA ARG A 41 -3.96 -0.54 20.97
C ARG A 41 -4.00 0.78 21.71
N ARG A 42 -2.94 1.60 21.65
CA ARG A 42 -2.87 2.93 22.27
C ARG A 42 -3.31 4.07 21.36
N LEU A 43 -3.68 3.79 20.11
CA LEU A 43 -4.14 4.85 19.22
C LEU A 43 -5.47 5.42 19.71
N PRO A 44 -5.59 6.75 19.81
CA PRO A 44 -6.86 7.40 20.07
C PRO A 44 -7.80 7.21 18.87
N ILE A 45 -8.85 6.42 19.09
CA ILE A 45 -9.92 6.18 18.12
C ILE A 45 -11.14 6.98 18.58
N GLY A 46 -11.71 7.79 17.72
CA GLY A 46 -12.85 8.62 18.10
C GLY A 46 -13.29 9.60 17.03
N ASP A 47 -14.08 10.59 17.45
CA ASP A 47 -14.55 11.65 16.57
C ASP A 47 -13.36 12.38 15.94
N PRO A 48 -13.28 12.43 14.59
CA PRO A 48 -12.19 13.11 13.90
C PRO A 48 -12.13 14.63 14.13
N PHE A 49 -13.19 15.24 14.65
CA PHE A 49 -13.21 16.66 15.02
C PHE A 49 -12.66 16.91 16.43
N GLU A 50 -12.49 15.87 17.25
CA GLU A 50 -11.91 16.04 18.58
C GLU A 50 -10.37 16.10 18.51
N PRO A 51 -9.76 17.09 19.20
CA PRO A 51 -8.31 17.19 19.25
C PRO A 51 -7.65 15.92 19.81
N GLY A 52 -6.64 15.42 19.11
CA GLY A 52 -5.88 14.23 19.51
C GLY A 52 -6.42 12.91 18.98
N THR A 53 -7.58 12.87 18.32
CA THR A 53 -8.04 11.70 17.59
C THR A 53 -7.09 11.40 16.42
N LEU A 54 -6.65 10.14 16.30
CA LEU A 54 -5.77 9.68 15.25
C LEU A 54 -6.45 8.74 14.26
N VAL A 55 -7.51 8.06 14.70
CA VAL A 55 -8.25 7.10 13.87
C VAL A 55 -9.74 7.40 13.97
N GLY A 56 -10.33 7.78 12.87
CA GLY A 56 -11.78 7.96 12.71
C GLY A 56 -12.50 6.66 12.33
N PRO A 57 -13.77 6.73 11.90
CA PRO A 57 -14.55 5.57 11.50
C PRO A 57 -14.18 5.09 10.10
N LEU A 58 -14.59 3.88 9.77
CA LEU A 58 -14.74 3.43 8.38
C LEU A 58 -15.87 4.22 7.71
N ILE A 59 -15.75 4.41 6.40
CA ILE A 59 -16.63 5.32 5.65
C ILE A 59 -18.11 4.90 5.64
N HIS A 60 -18.39 3.60 5.65
CA HIS A 60 -19.76 3.06 5.61
C HIS A 60 -19.81 1.59 6.03
N GLU A 61 -21.04 1.06 6.14
CA GLU A 61 -21.30 -0.31 6.59
C GLU A 61 -20.62 -1.38 5.71
N THR A 62 -20.63 -1.20 4.40
CA THR A 62 -19.99 -2.16 3.49
C THR A 62 -18.49 -2.28 3.79
N ALA A 63 -17.77 -1.18 4.02
CA ALA A 63 -16.35 -1.22 4.40
C ALA A 63 -16.13 -1.98 5.71
N TYR A 64 -17.04 -1.86 6.66
CA TYR A 64 -17.01 -2.64 7.91
C TYR A 64 -17.27 -4.13 7.65
N ARG A 65 -18.26 -4.48 6.84
CA ARG A 65 -18.55 -5.88 6.47
C ARG A 65 -17.41 -6.52 5.71
N ASP A 66 -16.78 -5.77 4.80
CA ASP A 66 -15.60 -6.23 4.05
C ASP A 66 -14.43 -6.51 5.00
N MET A 67 -14.22 -5.65 6.00
CA MET A 67 -13.21 -5.90 7.04
C MET A 67 -13.51 -7.18 7.83
N VAL A 68 -14.75 -7.37 8.27
CA VAL A 68 -15.16 -8.57 9.02
C VAL A 68 -14.93 -9.82 8.17
N GLY A 69 -15.42 -9.81 6.92
CA GLY A 69 -15.26 -10.93 5.99
C GLY A 69 -13.78 -11.25 5.69
N ALA A 70 -12.94 -10.20 5.57
CA ALA A 70 -11.50 -10.39 5.39
C ALA A 70 -10.83 -11.06 6.60
N LEU A 71 -11.20 -10.65 7.83
CA LEU A 71 -10.68 -11.26 9.05
C LEU A 71 -11.17 -12.71 9.23
N GLU A 72 -12.41 -13.02 8.85
CA GLU A 72 -12.94 -14.38 8.84
C GLU A 72 -12.20 -15.26 7.83
N SER A 73 -12.00 -14.76 6.61
CA SER A 73 -11.23 -15.47 5.57
C SER A 73 -9.79 -15.71 6.00
N ALA A 74 -9.16 -14.71 6.63
CA ALA A 74 -7.81 -14.88 7.15
C ALA A 74 -7.71 -15.95 8.25
N ARG A 75 -8.72 -16.04 9.15
CA ARG A 75 -8.79 -17.13 10.13
C ARG A 75 -8.98 -18.50 9.47
N ALA A 76 -9.83 -18.59 8.45
CA ALA A 76 -10.03 -19.83 7.69
C ALA A 76 -8.74 -20.28 6.99
N ASP A 77 -7.92 -19.35 6.55
CA ASP A 77 -6.60 -19.60 5.95
C ASP A 77 -5.48 -19.89 7.00
N GLY A 78 -5.84 -20.04 8.27
CA GLY A 78 -4.90 -20.32 9.36
C GLY A 78 -4.24 -19.09 9.98
N GLY A 79 -4.74 -17.91 9.71
CA GLY A 79 -4.26 -16.66 10.28
C GLY A 79 -4.64 -16.48 11.76
N GLU A 80 -3.68 -16.01 12.56
CA GLU A 80 -3.91 -15.55 13.93
C GLU A 80 -4.32 -14.08 13.91
N VAL A 81 -5.61 -13.81 14.18
CA VAL A 81 -6.17 -12.46 14.19
C VAL A 81 -6.09 -11.87 15.59
N ILE A 82 -5.46 -10.72 15.71
CA ILE A 82 -5.29 -9.94 16.94
C ILE A 82 -6.05 -8.62 16.77
N ASP A 83 -6.99 -8.35 17.66
CA ASP A 83 -7.89 -7.18 17.66
C ASP A 83 -8.79 -7.14 16.38
N GLY A 84 -9.22 -5.97 15.95
CA GLY A 84 -10.10 -5.80 14.76
C GLY A 84 -11.59 -5.72 15.10
N ASP A 85 -11.94 -5.67 16.38
CA ASP A 85 -13.30 -5.56 16.87
C ASP A 85 -13.88 -4.14 16.67
N ARG A 86 -15.21 -4.04 16.71
CA ARG A 86 -15.91 -2.76 16.72
C ARG A 86 -15.71 -2.06 18.08
N ARG A 87 -15.38 -0.77 18.07
CA ARG A 87 -15.04 -0.04 19.29
C ARG A 87 -16.24 0.58 19.98
N HIS A 88 -16.34 0.35 21.31
CA HIS A 88 -17.16 1.07 22.25
C HIS A 88 -16.37 2.23 22.91
N PRO A 89 -17.02 3.32 23.36
CA PRO A 89 -18.47 3.55 23.39
C PRO A 89 -19.07 4.02 22.06
N PHE A 90 -18.30 4.45 21.09
CA PHE A 90 -18.80 5.09 19.86
C PHE A 90 -19.84 4.26 19.11
N ALA A 91 -19.70 2.93 19.10
CA ALA A 91 -20.67 2.06 18.48
C ALA A 91 -22.06 2.08 19.16
N VAL A 92 -22.13 2.48 20.44
CA VAL A 92 -23.38 2.61 21.19
C VAL A 92 -24.02 3.97 20.96
N GLU A 93 -23.22 5.03 21.04
CA GLU A 93 -23.67 6.43 20.88
C GLU A 93 -24.02 6.73 19.41
N HIS A 94 -23.28 6.10 18.49
CA HIS A 94 -23.44 6.27 17.04
C HIS A 94 -23.55 4.91 16.33
N PRO A 95 -24.69 4.21 16.41
CA PRO A 95 -24.83 2.85 15.88
C PRO A 95 -24.65 2.74 14.36
N SER A 96 -24.83 3.84 13.63
CA SER A 96 -24.52 3.94 12.20
C SER A 96 -23.05 4.28 11.89
N SER A 97 -22.21 4.45 12.90
CA SER A 97 -20.78 4.72 12.74
C SER A 97 -19.96 3.45 12.95
N TYR A 98 -18.95 3.29 12.12
CA TYR A 98 -18.16 2.05 12.06
C TYR A 98 -16.75 2.28 12.58
N TYR A 99 -16.63 2.55 13.88
CA TYR A 99 -15.35 2.64 14.57
C TYR A 99 -14.81 1.23 14.86
N VAL A 100 -13.58 0.96 14.45
CA VAL A 100 -12.93 -0.35 14.59
C VAL A 100 -11.54 -0.20 15.20
N ALA A 101 -11.10 -1.22 15.92
CA ALA A 101 -9.70 -1.36 16.26
C ALA A 101 -8.91 -1.81 15.02
N PRO A 102 -7.71 -1.27 14.79
CA PRO A 102 -6.79 -1.87 13.82
C PRO A 102 -6.48 -3.31 14.17
N ALA A 103 -6.53 -4.19 13.16
CA ALA A 103 -6.21 -5.61 13.31
C ALA A 103 -4.79 -5.90 12.86
N VAL A 104 -4.12 -6.81 13.57
CA VAL A 104 -2.88 -7.45 13.12
C VAL A 104 -3.16 -8.92 12.90
N VAL A 105 -2.79 -9.46 11.74
CA VAL A 105 -3.05 -10.84 11.37
C VAL A 105 -1.73 -11.53 11.02
N ARG A 106 -1.30 -12.48 11.83
CA ARG A 106 -0.15 -13.33 11.50
C ARG A 106 -0.59 -14.40 10.52
N MET A 107 -0.05 -14.41 9.33
CA MET A 107 -0.41 -15.36 8.29
C MET A 107 0.67 -16.42 8.11
N PRO A 108 0.30 -17.70 7.93
CA PRO A 108 1.27 -18.75 7.63
C PRO A 108 1.86 -18.63 6.22
N ALA A 109 1.12 -18.02 5.29
CA ALA A 109 1.52 -17.79 3.91
C ALA A 109 0.76 -16.63 3.30
N GLN A 110 1.19 -16.17 2.13
CA GLN A 110 0.48 -15.17 1.33
C GLN A 110 -0.66 -15.82 0.56
N THR A 111 -1.81 -15.95 1.21
CA THR A 111 -3.03 -16.51 0.62
C THR A 111 -3.79 -15.46 -0.21
N PRO A 112 -4.83 -15.84 -0.97
CA PRO A 112 -5.61 -14.89 -1.77
C PRO A 112 -6.16 -13.70 -0.97
N ILE A 113 -6.58 -13.89 0.29
CA ILE A 113 -7.09 -12.78 1.11
C ILE A 113 -6.00 -11.74 1.44
N VAL A 114 -4.75 -12.18 1.61
CA VAL A 114 -3.60 -11.28 1.85
C VAL A 114 -3.29 -10.43 0.60
N ALA A 115 -3.53 -10.97 -0.60
CA ALA A 115 -3.35 -10.28 -1.87
C ALA A 115 -4.57 -9.44 -2.29
N THR A 116 -5.72 -9.62 -1.62
CA THR A 116 -6.94 -8.85 -1.88
C THR A 116 -6.91 -7.54 -1.08
N GLU A 117 -7.21 -6.44 -1.75
CA GLU A 117 -7.32 -5.16 -1.06
C GLU A 117 -8.59 -5.09 -0.22
N THR A 118 -8.42 -4.96 1.11
CA THR A 118 -9.49 -4.59 2.05
C THR A 118 -9.19 -3.17 2.54
N PHE A 119 -10.06 -2.24 2.20
CA PHE A 119 -9.85 -0.82 2.51
C PHE A 119 -10.22 -0.48 3.96
N ALA A 120 -9.52 -1.14 4.88
CA ALA A 120 -9.72 -1.10 6.33
C ALA A 120 -8.38 -1.29 7.06
N PRO A 121 -8.30 -1.01 8.37
CA PRO A 121 -7.04 -1.08 9.11
C PRO A 121 -6.67 -2.53 9.49
N ILE A 122 -6.32 -3.33 8.50
CA ILE A 122 -5.80 -4.69 8.66
C ILE A 122 -4.34 -4.73 8.23
N LEU A 123 -3.47 -5.19 9.10
CA LEU A 123 -2.06 -5.43 8.82
C LEU A 123 -1.76 -6.93 8.82
N TYR A 124 -1.57 -7.51 7.65
CA TYR A 124 -1.10 -8.88 7.50
C TYR A 124 0.40 -8.96 7.74
N VAL A 125 0.82 -9.89 8.58
CA VAL A 125 2.24 -10.14 8.90
C VAL A 125 2.67 -11.45 8.27
N LEU A 126 3.71 -11.39 7.45
CA LEU A 126 4.38 -12.52 6.82
C LEU A 126 5.83 -12.56 7.30
N THR A 127 6.40 -13.75 7.40
CA THR A 127 7.81 -13.90 7.79
C THR A 127 8.66 -14.39 6.63
N TYR A 128 9.93 -13.97 6.63
CA TYR A 128 10.92 -14.43 5.67
C TYR A 128 12.25 -14.77 6.36
N ASP A 129 13.10 -15.52 5.67
CA ASP A 129 14.44 -15.88 6.13
C ASP A 129 15.53 -15.30 5.23
N ARG A 130 15.26 -15.06 3.94
CA ARG A 130 16.19 -14.48 2.95
C ARG A 130 15.55 -13.27 2.30
N LEU A 131 16.35 -12.24 2.02
CA LEU A 131 15.87 -11.02 1.33
C LEU A 131 15.21 -11.33 -0.02
N ASP A 132 15.73 -12.33 -0.74
CA ASP A 132 15.13 -12.81 -1.99
C ASP A 132 13.65 -13.17 -1.83
N ASP A 133 13.34 -13.91 -0.76
CA ASP A 133 11.98 -14.34 -0.45
C ASP A 133 11.09 -13.15 -0.08
N ALA A 134 11.65 -12.17 0.65
CA ALA A 134 10.92 -10.95 1.02
C ALA A 134 10.56 -10.12 -0.22
N ILE A 135 11.49 -9.93 -1.15
CA ILE A 135 11.24 -9.20 -2.40
C ILE A 135 10.24 -9.96 -3.28
N ALA A 136 10.39 -11.29 -3.37
CA ALA A 136 9.43 -12.11 -4.10
C ALA A 136 8.01 -12.02 -3.52
N LEU A 137 7.85 -12.07 -2.19
CA LEU A 137 6.56 -11.87 -1.52
C LEU A 137 6.01 -10.46 -1.74
N ASN A 138 6.88 -9.44 -1.72
CA ASN A 138 6.49 -8.05 -2.00
C ASN A 138 5.87 -7.93 -3.40
N ASN A 139 6.51 -8.53 -4.40
CA ASN A 139 6.13 -8.40 -5.79
C ASN A 139 4.96 -9.33 -6.20
N ALA A 140 4.72 -10.41 -5.43
CA ALA A 140 3.71 -11.44 -5.76
C ALA A 140 2.27 -11.04 -5.42
N VAL A 141 1.88 -9.80 -5.75
CA VAL A 141 0.50 -9.28 -5.61
C VAL A 141 0.13 -8.47 -6.85
N PRO A 142 -1.18 -8.32 -7.15
CA PRO A 142 -1.62 -7.57 -8.32
C PRO A 142 -1.44 -6.04 -8.18
N GLN A 143 -1.28 -5.53 -6.97
CA GLN A 143 -1.07 -4.11 -6.71
C GLN A 143 0.42 -3.75 -6.78
N GLY A 144 0.73 -2.51 -7.17
CA GLY A 144 2.10 -2.02 -7.28
C GLY A 144 2.19 -0.51 -7.07
N LEU A 145 1.51 0.03 -6.04
CA LEU A 145 1.53 1.47 -5.78
C LEU A 145 2.75 1.86 -4.95
N SER A 146 2.87 1.36 -3.72
CA SER A 146 3.91 1.77 -2.79
C SER A 146 4.43 0.61 -1.95
N SER A 147 5.76 0.50 -1.86
CA SER A 147 6.48 -0.43 -0.99
C SER A 147 7.57 0.29 -0.22
N ALA A 148 8.03 -0.31 0.87
CA ALA A 148 9.10 0.25 1.68
C ALA A 148 9.98 -0.85 2.29
N ILE A 149 11.28 -0.59 2.36
CA ILE A 149 12.24 -1.39 3.12
C ILE A 149 12.78 -0.58 4.31
N PHE A 150 13.03 -1.24 5.42
CA PHE A 150 13.73 -0.70 6.58
C PHE A 150 15.01 -1.50 6.79
N THR A 151 16.13 -0.92 6.45
CA THR A 151 17.47 -1.54 6.55
C THR A 151 18.54 -0.48 6.80
N THR A 152 19.65 -0.90 7.37
CA THR A 152 20.88 -0.10 7.46
C THR A 152 21.96 -0.59 6.49
N ASP A 153 21.69 -1.67 5.74
CA ASP A 153 22.58 -2.18 4.70
C ASP A 153 22.24 -1.50 3.36
N LEU A 154 23.24 -0.78 2.82
CA LEU A 154 23.08 -0.08 1.55
C LEU A 154 22.81 -1.04 0.38
N ARG A 155 23.41 -2.23 0.39
CA ARG A 155 23.22 -3.21 -0.69
C ARG A 155 21.80 -3.79 -0.71
N GLU A 156 21.23 -4.02 0.47
CA GLU A 156 19.82 -4.42 0.58
C GLU A 156 18.89 -3.31 0.08
N ALA A 157 19.20 -2.05 0.44
CA ALA A 157 18.41 -0.90 0.00
C ALA A 157 18.45 -0.76 -1.54
N GLU A 158 19.63 -0.74 -2.14
CA GLU A 158 19.80 -0.66 -3.60
C GLU A 158 19.13 -1.82 -4.33
N ARG A 159 19.28 -3.03 -3.82
CA ARG A 159 18.65 -4.21 -4.37
C ARG A 159 17.12 -4.13 -4.31
N PHE A 160 16.56 -3.67 -3.20
CA PHE A 160 15.12 -3.47 -3.07
C PHE A 160 14.60 -2.42 -4.07
N LEU A 161 15.34 -1.32 -4.27
CA LEU A 161 14.96 -0.28 -5.24
C LEU A 161 14.98 -0.79 -6.68
N ASP A 162 15.94 -1.64 -7.02
CA ASP A 162 16.08 -2.24 -8.35
C ASP A 162 15.01 -3.31 -8.64
N GLU A 163 14.73 -4.16 -7.67
CA GLU A 163 13.87 -5.34 -7.86
C GLU A 163 12.38 -5.11 -7.48
N SER A 164 12.05 -4.03 -6.77
CA SER A 164 10.65 -3.74 -6.38
C SER A 164 9.82 -3.29 -7.58
N ASP A 165 8.69 -3.94 -7.82
CA ASP A 165 7.81 -3.71 -8.97
C ASP A 165 6.68 -2.69 -8.69
N CYS A 166 6.92 -1.73 -7.81
CA CYS A 166 5.96 -0.68 -7.46
C CYS A 166 6.39 0.70 -7.99
N GLY A 167 5.42 1.61 -8.11
CA GLY A 167 5.69 2.96 -8.58
C GLY A 167 6.37 3.86 -7.55
N ILE A 168 6.26 3.53 -6.25
CA ILE A 168 6.86 4.26 -5.14
C ILE A 168 7.62 3.28 -4.26
N ALA A 169 8.95 3.27 -4.34
CA ALA A 169 9.81 2.44 -3.52
C ALA A 169 10.57 3.32 -2.50
N ASN A 170 10.32 3.08 -1.22
CA ASN A 170 10.86 3.88 -0.13
C ASN A 170 11.91 3.12 0.68
N VAL A 171 12.94 3.82 1.15
CA VAL A 171 13.94 3.26 2.07
C VAL A 171 13.87 4.04 3.39
N ASN A 172 13.66 3.33 4.49
CA ASN A 172 13.60 3.87 5.86
C ASN A 172 12.49 4.92 6.09
N ILE A 173 11.49 4.94 5.21
CA ILE A 173 10.25 5.68 5.34
C ILE A 173 9.08 4.74 5.00
N GLY A 174 7.89 4.97 5.57
CA GLY A 174 6.74 4.08 5.34
C GLY A 174 6.10 4.24 3.96
N THR A 175 5.21 3.32 3.60
CA THR A 175 4.49 3.33 2.32
C THR A 175 3.65 4.59 2.09
N SER A 176 3.23 5.28 3.16
CA SER A 176 2.50 6.56 3.11
C SER A 176 3.42 7.79 3.21
N GLY A 177 4.71 7.65 2.94
CA GLY A 177 5.73 8.70 3.02
C GLY A 177 6.17 9.23 1.66
N ALA A 178 5.30 9.26 0.66
CA ALA A 178 5.64 9.81 -0.65
C ALA A 178 5.94 11.31 -0.57
N GLU A 179 7.05 11.72 -1.18
CA GLU A 179 7.42 13.14 -1.28
C GLU A 179 6.56 13.87 -2.30
N ILE A 180 6.13 15.08 -1.95
CA ILE A 180 5.22 15.89 -2.77
C ILE A 180 5.85 16.31 -4.12
N GLY A 181 7.16 16.48 -4.18
CA GLY A 181 7.92 16.79 -5.40
C GLY A 181 8.20 15.59 -6.29
N GLY A 182 7.97 14.37 -5.80
CA GLY A 182 8.15 13.13 -6.52
C GLY A 182 6.94 12.76 -7.38
N ALA A 183 7.15 12.03 -8.45
CA ALA A 183 6.08 11.48 -9.26
C ALA A 183 5.30 10.42 -8.46
N PHE A 184 3.99 10.60 -8.30
CA PHE A 184 3.11 9.69 -7.58
C PHE A 184 2.32 8.83 -8.57
N GLY A 185 2.34 7.53 -8.38
CA GLY A 185 1.57 6.59 -9.17
C GLY A 185 2.07 5.16 -9.01
N GLY A 186 1.34 4.21 -9.55
CA GLY A 186 1.58 2.79 -9.38
C GLY A 186 1.90 2.06 -10.66
N GLU A 187 2.17 0.79 -10.50
CA GLU A 187 2.35 -0.20 -11.55
C GLU A 187 1.27 -1.30 -11.43
N LYS A 188 1.26 -2.22 -12.34
CA LYS A 188 0.34 -3.36 -12.39
C LYS A 188 -1.14 -2.89 -12.33
N GLN A 189 -1.99 -3.47 -11.47
CA GLN A 189 -3.40 -3.06 -11.37
C GLN A 189 -3.61 -1.66 -10.76
N THR A 190 -2.60 -1.07 -10.15
CA THR A 190 -2.67 0.31 -9.65
C THR A 190 -2.39 1.36 -10.73
N GLY A 191 -2.23 0.95 -11.98
CA GLY A 191 -2.05 1.81 -13.14
C GLY A 191 -0.59 2.12 -13.44
N GLY A 192 -0.34 2.86 -14.54
CA GLY A 192 1.00 3.23 -15.01
C GLY A 192 1.21 4.74 -15.17
N GLY A 193 0.19 5.56 -14.82
CA GLY A 193 0.31 7.01 -14.86
C GLY A 193 1.07 7.55 -13.65
N ARG A 194 1.47 8.81 -13.75
CA ARG A 194 2.11 9.54 -12.62
C ARG A 194 1.46 10.90 -12.45
N GLU A 195 1.17 11.24 -11.17
CA GLU A 195 0.78 12.57 -10.73
C GLU A 195 1.96 13.24 -10.03
N SER A 196 1.91 14.55 -9.86
CA SER A 196 2.97 15.35 -9.27
C SER A 196 4.35 15.11 -9.93
N GLY A 197 5.39 15.71 -9.37
CA GLY A 197 6.71 15.69 -10.00
C GLY A 197 6.82 16.63 -11.20
N SER A 198 8.01 16.72 -11.77
CA SER A 198 8.36 17.68 -12.82
C SER A 198 7.59 17.48 -14.13
N ASP A 199 7.18 16.27 -14.42
CA ASP A 199 6.60 15.85 -15.70
C ASP A 199 5.07 15.68 -15.67
N SER A 200 4.42 15.87 -14.53
CA SER A 200 2.98 15.64 -14.36
C SER A 200 2.12 16.47 -15.33
N TRP A 201 2.54 17.70 -15.66
CA TRP A 201 1.84 18.55 -16.62
C TRP A 201 1.74 17.94 -18.02
N LYS A 202 2.66 17.06 -18.42
CA LYS A 202 2.66 16.40 -19.74
C LYS A 202 1.44 15.49 -19.92
N ALA A 203 0.90 14.93 -18.83
CA ALA A 203 -0.29 14.08 -18.86
C ALA A 203 -1.57 14.86 -19.26
N TYR A 204 -1.57 16.18 -19.08
CA TYR A 204 -2.67 17.06 -19.47
C TYR A 204 -2.52 17.64 -20.89
N MET A 205 -1.46 17.27 -21.59
CA MET A 205 -1.16 17.77 -22.93
C MET A 205 -1.44 16.72 -23.99
N ARG A 206 -2.05 17.13 -25.09
CA ARG A 206 -2.16 16.29 -26.27
C ARG A 206 -0.83 16.30 -27.02
N GLN A 207 -0.29 15.14 -27.27
CA GLN A 207 0.87 14.96 -28.16
C GLN A 207 0.40 14.72 -29.58
N SER A 208 1.04 15.39 -30.55
CA SER A 208 0.76 15.24 -31.98
C SER A 208 2.08 15.29 -32.75
N THR A 209 2.30 14.32 -33.62
CA THR A 209 3.41 14.35 -34.57
C THR A 209 2.92 14.92 -35.89
N ASN A 210 3.61 15.95 -36.37
CA ASN A 210 3.30 16.60 -37.63
C ASN A 210 4.55 16.56 -38.51
N THR A 211 4.41 16.03 -39.71
CA THR A 211 5.47 16.02 -40.72
C THR A 211 5.01 16.85 -41.91
N VAL A 212 5.80 17.85 -42.29
CA VAL A 212 5.51 18.68 -43.44
C VAL A 212 6.61 18.54 -44.46
N ASN A 213 6.24 18.10 -45.67
CA ASN A 213 7.16 18.01 -46.78
C ASN A 213 7.10 19.30 -47.62
N TYR A 214 8.18 20.01 -47.66
CA TYR A 214 8.35 21.24 -48.46
C TYR A 214 9.04 21.00 -49.82
N SER A 215 9.49 19.75 -50.07
CA SER A 215 10.05 19.42 -51.38
C SER A 215 8.95 19.17 -52.42
N GLY A 216 9.20 19.43 -53.67
CA GLY A 216 8.27 19.10 -54.77
C GLY A 216 8.22 17.61 -55.08
N ALA A 217 8.94 16.79 -54.31
CA ALA A 217 9.04 15.35 -54.52
C ALA A 217 8.53 14.59 -53.28
N LEU A 218 8.11 13.36 -53.44
CA LEU A 218 7.77 12.45 -52.34
C LEU A 218 8.84 11.37 -52.24
N PRO A 219 9.94 11.60 -51.51
CA PRO A 219 10.95 10.59 -51.28
C PRO A 219 10.37 9.48 -50.39
N LEU A 220 10.25 8.30 -50.92
CA LEU A 220 9.81 7.13 -50.19
C LEU A 220 10.98 6.53 -49.41
N ALA A 221 10.70 6.05 -48.16
CA ALA A 221 11.70 5.39 -47.37
C ALA A 221 12.17 4.08 -48.07
N GLN A 222 13.42 3.72 -47.82
CA GLN A 222 14.01 2.42 -48.24
C GLN A 222 14.10 2.19 -49.75
N GLY A 223 14.11 3.27 -50.57
CA GLY A 223 14.29 3.16 -51.99
C GLY A 223 13.13 2.46 -52.75
N VAL A 224 11.92 2.53 -52.16
CA VAL A 224 10.71 2.02 -52.82
C VAL A 224 10.33 2.98 -53.95
N GLU A 225 10.24 2.50 -55.16
CA GLU A 225 9.74 3.22 -56.36
C GLU A 225 8.40 2.60 -56.78
N PHE A 226 7.39 3.44 -56.94
CA PHE A 226 6.15 3.08 -57.62
C PHE A 226 6.25 3.57 -59.08
N GLY A 227 6.14 2.65 -59.99
CA GLY A 227 6.15 2.94 -61.44
C GLY A 227 4.91 3.71 -61.91
#